data_d116670e6b54322ccd72762163b85308
#
_entry.id   d116670e6b54322ccd72762163b85308
#
_cell.length_a   1.000
_cell.length_b   1.000
_cell.length_c   1.000
_cell.angle_alpha   90.00
_cell.angle_beta   90.00
_cell.angle_gamma   90.00
#
_symmetry.space_group_name_H-M   'P 1'
#
loop_
_entity.id
_entity.type
_entity.pdbx_description
1 polymer ?
#
loop_
_entity_poly.entity_id
_entity_poly.type
_entity_poly.pdbx_seq_one_letter_code
_entity_poly.pdbx_strand_id
1 'polypeptide(L)'
;MLEKTKQAVDKQWFAIYTRSRNEKKVVAGLLEQGHEAWVPLMKTMRQWSDRKKVVEVPLFNSYIFIRAHLSNIRSIISKSDGAVYVISFSGQPAAIPDKQIEDLKLLLGSSEKFEVSSSEFKYGDKVEVTRGSLRGLQGVFVQLKGQKRILMHIDAINQKLLIDINPAFVKKMQPDQVDIL
;
A
#
# COMPACT_ATOMS: atom_id res chain seq x y z
N MET A 1 -8.83 -40.83 16.41
CA MET A 1 -9.47 -39.50 16.36
C MET A 1 -8.38 -38.46 16.31
N LEU A 2 -8.07 -37.95 15.12
CA LEU A 2 -7.11 -36.88 14.94
C LEU A 2 -7.92 -35.58 14.85
N GLU A 3 -7.92 -34.82 15.90
CA GLU A 3 -8.40 -33.44 15.88
C GLU A 3 -7.51 -32.63 14.94
N LYS A 4 -8.02 -32.34 13.75
CA LYS A 4 -7.46 -31.29 12.89
C LYS A 4 -7.67 -29.96 13.63
N THR A 5 -6.65 -29.51 14.33
CA THR A 5 -6.54 -28.15 14.82
C THR A 5 -6.64 -27.23 13.59
N LYS A 6 -7.83 -26.67 13.38
CA LYS A 6 -8.10 -25.66 12.38
C LYS A 6 -7.32 -24.42 12.82
N GLN A 7 -6.07 -24.30 12.37
CA GLN A 7 -5.32 -23.04 12.53
C GLN A 7 -6.24 -21.94 12.00
N ALA A 8 -6.62 -21.04 12.88
CA ALA A 8 -7.29 -19.82 12.48
C ALA A 8 -6.32 -19.08 11.56
N VAL A 9 -6.53 -19.21 10.26
CA VAL A 9 -5.73 -18.49 9.25
C VAL A 9 -6.01 -17.02 9.50
N ASP A 10 -5.00 -16.28 9.96
CA ASP A 10 -5.12 -14.88 10.28
C ASP A 10 -5.59 -14.09 9.05
N LYS A 11 -6.35 -13.02 9.31
CA LYS A 11 -6.74 -12.08 8.26
C LYS A 11 -5.49 -11.42 7.68
N GLN A 12 -5.41 -11.37 6.37
CA GLN A 12 -4.32 -10.75 5.61
C GLN A 12 -4.84 -9.59 4.77
N TRP A 13 -3.98 -8.67 4.41
CA TRP A 13 -4.30 -7.61 3.47
C TRP A 13 -4.23 -8.11 2.04
N PHE A 14 -5.19 -7.66 1.23
CA PHE A 14 -5.26 -7.91 -0.20
C PHE A 14 -5.61 -6.62 -0.93
N ALA A 15 -5.11 -6.48 -2.16
CA ALA A 15 -5.54 -5.42 -3.05
C ALA A 15 -6.73 -5.89 -3.91
N ILE A 16 -7.73 -5.01 -4.04
CA ILE A 16 -8.88 -5.20 -4.91
C ILE A 16 -8.82 -4.18 -6.02
N TYR A 17 -8.98 -4.63 -7.26
CA TYR A 17 -9.22 -3.75 -8.38
C TYR A 17 -10.70 -3.34 -8.42
N THR A 18 -10.96 -2.05 -8.56
CA THR A 18 -12.31 -1.48 -8.60
C THR A 18 -12.59 -0.85 -9.95
N ARG A 19 -13.87 -0.64 -10.28
CA ARG A 19 -14.23 0.27 -11.36
C ARG A 19 -13.67 1.66 -11.06
N SER A 20 -13.26 2.36 -12.11
CA SER A 20 -12.70 3.71 -11.98
C SER A 20 -13.65 4.65 -11.21
N ARG A 21 -13.08 5.42 -10.29
CA ARG A 21 -13.79 6.39 -9.41
C ARG A 21 -14.80 5.75 -8.45
N ASN A 22 -14.76 4.42 -8.25
CA ASN A 22 -15.59 3.73 -7.27
C ASN A 22 -14.85 3.41 -5.97
N GLU A 23 -13.57 3.75 -5.85
CA GLU A 23 -12.71 3.35 -4.74
C GLU A 23 -13.33 3.70 -3.39
N LYS A 24 -13.75 4.95 -3.20
CA LYS A 24 -14.37 5.42 -1.95
C LYS A 24 -15.72 4.76 -1.68
N LYS A 25 -16.54 4.56 -2.73
CA LYS A 25 -17.86 3.92 -2.62
C LYS A 25 -17.71 2.45 -2.19
N VAL A 26 -16.78 1.73 -2.81
CA VAL A 26 -16.51 0.31 -2.47
C VAL A 26 -16.03 0.18 -1.05
N VAL A 27 -15.08 1.02 -0.61
CA VAL A 27 -14.62 1.02 0.78
C VAL A 27 -15.75 1.31 1.76
N ALA A 28 -16.59 2.31 1.50
CA ALA A 28 -17.73 2.62 2.37
C ALA A 28 -18.69 1.42 2.51
N GLY A 29 -19.05 0.77 1.40
CA GLY A 29 -19.91 -0.41 1.44
C GLY A 29 -19.28 -1.62 2.15
N LEU A 30 -17.95 -1.79 2.03
CA LEU A 30 -17.23 -2.85 2.76
C LEU A 30 -17.20 -2.58 4.27
N LEU A 31 -16.99 -1.34 4.68
CA LEU A 31 -17.02 -0.93 6.10
C LEU A 31 -18.42 -1.11 6.71
N GLU A 32 -19.48 -0.75 5.98
CA GLU A 32 -20.88 -0.98 6.40
C GLU A 32 -21.20 -2.46 6.59
N GLN A 33 -20.55 -3.34 5.81
CA GLN A 33 -20.66 -4.80 5.95
C GLN A 33 -19.76 -5.38 7.06
N GLY A 34 -19.05 -4.54 7.82
CA GLY A 34 -18.18 -4.95 8.92
C GLY A 34 -16.81 -5.48 8.49
N HIS A 35 -16.40 -5.21 7.25
CA HIS A 35 -15.05 -5.56 6.78
C HIS A 35 -14.06 -4.44 7.07
N GLU A 36 -12.80 -4.78 7.32
CA GLU A 36 -11.70 -3.83 7.42
C GLU A 36 -11.20 -3.50 6.01
N ALA A 37 -11.52 -2.30 5.52
CA ALA A 37 -11.16 -1.86 4.18
C ALA A 37 -10.60 -0.43 4.20
N TRP A 38 -9.72 -0.12 3.24
CA TRP A 38 -9.05 1.16 3.18
C TRP A 38 -8.68 1.54 1.74
N VAL A 39 -8.85 2.82 1.42
CA VAL A 39 -8.30 3.43 0.20
C VAL A 39 -7.25 4.46 0.59
N PRO A 40 -6.00 4.34 0.13
CA PRO A 40 -4.97 5.35 0.36
C PRO A 40 -5.34 6.62 -0.40
N LEU A 41 -5.54 7.71 0.31
CA LEU A 41 -5.89 9.01 -0.24
C LEU A 41 -4.73 9.99 -0.09
N MET A 42 -4.45 10.74 -1.14
CA MET A 42 -3.52 11.87 -1.11
C MET A 42 -4.26 13.18 -1.31
N LYS A 43 -3.82 14.22 -0.61
CA LYS A 43 -4.32 15.58 -0.81
C LYS A 43 -3.63 16.21 -2.02
N THR A 44 -4.41 16.69 -2.97
CA THR A 44 -3.89 17.41 -4.14
C THR A 44 -4.69 18.68 -4.37
N MET A 45 -4.02 19.68 -4.91
CA MET A 45 -4.67 20.94 -5.26
C MET A 45 -5.22 20.85 -6.68
N ARG A 46 -6.52 21.00 -6.85
CA ARG A 46 -7.15 21.12 -8.17
C ARG A 46 -7.57 22.57 -8.43
N GLN A 47 -7.24 23.04 -9.63
CA GLN A 47 -7.73 24.31 -10.15
C GLN A 47 -9.10 24.07 -10.78
N TRP A 48 -10.11 24.77 -10.30
CA TRP A 48 -11.42 24.91 -10.94
C TRP A 48 -11.46 26.26 -11.66
N SER A 49 -12.44 26.50 -12.48
CA SER A 49 -12.54 27.74 -13.26
C SER A 49 -12.50 29.01 -12.41
N ASP A 50 -13.03 28.94 -11.19
CA ASP A 50 -13.23 30.06 -10.28
C ASP A 50 -12.32 30.03 -9.03
N ARG A 51 -11.74 28.85 -8.67
CA ARG A 51 -10.99 28.68 -7.41
C ARG A 51 -10.05 27.48 -7.40
N LYS A 52 -9.07 27.54 -6.49
CA LYS A 52 -8.24 26.38 -6.12
C LYS A 52 -8.87 25.66 -4.93
N LYS A 53 -9.00 24.34 -5.02
CA LYS A 53 -9.51 23.51 -3.93
C LYS A 53 -8.59 22.34 -3.66
N VAL A 54 -8.31 22.09 -2.37
CA VAL A 54 -7.65 20.84 -1.96
C VAL A 54 -8.69 19.73 -1.99
N VAL A 55 -8.37 18.66 -2.72
CA VAL A 55 -9.22 17.47 -2.84
C VAL A 55 -8.43 16.23 -2.47
N GLU A 56 -9.12 15.24 -1.92
CA GLU A 56 -8.55 13.93 -1.63
C GLU A 56 -8.85 12.98 -2.78
N VAL A 57 -7.79 12.48 -3.40
CA VAL A 57 -7.85 11.52 -4.52
C VAL A 57 -7.15 10.22 -4.13
N PRO A 58 -7.57 9.07 -4.69
CA PRO A 58 -6.84 7.82 -4.50
C PRO A 58 -5.38 7.98 -4.93
N LEU A 59 -4.45 7.49 -4.09
CA LEU A 59 -3.03 7.43 -4.43
C LEU A 59 -2.78 6.48 -5.61
N PHE A 60 -3.48 5.35 -5.60
CA PHE A 60 -3.49 4.36 -6.67
C PHE A 60 -4.90 4.28 -7.26
N ASN A 61 -5.04 4.70 -8.51
CA ASN A 61 -6.34 4.68 -9.19
C ASN A 61 -6.85 3.25 -9.34
N SER A 62 -8.13 3.04 -9.05
CA SER A 62 -8.81 1.75 -9.13
C SER A 62 -8.30 0.66 -8.18
N TYR A 63 -7.59 1.04 -7.11
CA TYR A 63 -7.16 0.08 -6.08
C TYR A 63 -7.65 0.49 -4.71
N ILE A 64 -8.10 -0.52 -3.95
CA ILE A 64 -8.38 -0.44 -2.52
C ILE A 64 -7.72 -1.62 -1.81
N PHE A 65 -7.60 -1.54 -0.50
CA PHE A 65 -7.08 -2.61 0.33
C PHE A 65 -8.15 -3.12 1.29
N ILE A 66 -8.19 -4.44 1.49
CA ILE A 66 -9.09 -5.10 2.44
C ILE A 66 -8.31 -6.09 3.29
N ARG A 67 -8.64 -6.17 4.57
CA ARG A 67 -8.13 -7.20 5.46
C ARG A 67 -9.16 -8.29 5.66
N ALA A 68 -8.89 -9.48 5.16
CA ALA A 68 -9.84 -10.59 5.15
C ALA A 68 -9.14 -11.94 5.26
N HIS A 69 -9.91 -12.99 5.54
CA HIS A 69 -9.45 -14.37 5.38
C HIS A 69 -9.38 -14.72 3.90
N LEU A 70 -8.32 -15.42 3.49
CA LEU A 70 -8.12 -15.86 2.11
C LEU A 70 -9.34 -16.62 1.55
N SER A 71 -9.97 -17.46 2.38
CA SER A 71 -11.16 -18.23 2.00
C SER A 71 -12.37 -17.37 1.64
N ASN A 72 -12.47 -16.17 2.20
CA ASN A 72 -13.67 -15.33 2.11
C ASN A 72 -13.54 -14.20 1.08
N ILE A 73 -12.32 -13.87 0.64
CA ILE A 73 -12.04 -12.69 -0.17
C ILE A 73 -12.86 -12.66 -1.48
N ARG A 74 -12.96 -13.79 -2.18
CA ARG A 74 -13.71 -13.86 -3.45
C ARG A 74 -15.21 -13.65 -3.23
N SER A 75 -15.77 -14.20 -2.15
CA SER A 75 -17.19 -14.02 -1.79
C SER A 75 -17.50 -12.57 -1.41
N ILE A 76 -16.59 -11.92 -0.67
CA ILE A 76 -16.72 -10.50 -0.31
C ILE A 76 -16.77 -9.63 -1.58
N ILE A 77 -15.84 -9.84 -2.50
CA ILE A 77 -15.76 -9.07 -3.74
C ILE A 77 -17.02 -9.26 -4.60
N SER A 78 -17.51 -10.49 -4.75
CA SER A 78 -18.71 -10.77 -5.58
C SER A 78 -19.97 -10.08 -5.07
N LYS A 79 -20.03 -9.71 -3.79
CA LYS A 79 -21.14 -9.00 -3.15
C LYS A 79 -20.93 -7.49 -3.07
N SER A 80 -19.77 -6.99 -3.50
CA SER A 80 -19.41 -5.57 -3.36
C SER A 80 -19.57 -4.85 -4.70
N ASP A 81 -20.60 -3.99 -4.81
CA ASP A 81 -20.82 -3.20 -6.02
C ASP A 81 -19.62 -2.27 -6.31
N GLY A 82 -19.07 -2.38 -7.53
CA GLY A 82 -17.91 -1.62 -7.97
C GLY A 82 -16.55 -2.30 -7.73
N ALA A 83 -16.48 -3.35 -6.90
CA ALA A 83 -15.31 -4.23 -6.85
C ALA A 83 -15.32 -5.16 -8.07
N VAL A 84 -14.13 -5.44 -8.64
CA VAL A 84 -14.04 -6.25 -9.86
C VAL A 84 -13.35 -7.58 -9.58
N TYR A 85 -12.11 -7.55 -9.07
CA TYR A 85 -11.36 -8.76 -8.71
C TYR A 85 -10.31 -8.46 -7.65
N VAL A 86 -9.86 -9.51 -6.95
CA VAL A 86 -8.69 -9.47 -6.09
C VAL A 86 -7.43 -9.65 -6.93
N ILE A 87 -6.39 -8.85 -6.65
CA ILE A 87 -5.09 -9.02 -7.29
C ILE A 87 -4.52 -10.38 -6.91
N SER A 88 -4.06 -11.11 -7.92
CA SER A 88 -3.62 -12.50 -7.77
C SER A 88 -2.35 -12.76 -8.56
N PHE A 89 -1.48 -13.63 -8.02
CA PHE A 89 -0.35 -14.21 -8.74
C PHE A 89 -0.58 -15.71 -8.90
N SER A 90 -0.36 -16.23 -10.08
CA SER A 90 -0.57 -17.66 -10.40
C SER A 90 -1.94 -18.20 -9.92
N GLY A 91 -3.00 -17.37 -10.05
CA GLY A 91 -4.37 -17.73 -9.68
C GLY A 91 -4.70 -17.66 -8.18
N GLN A 92 -3.72 -17.34 -7.33
CA GLN A 92 -3.93 -17.17 -5.89
C GLN A 92 -3.93 -15.69 -5.52
N PRO A 93 -4.87 -15.22 -4.64
CA PRO A 93 -4.86 -13.86 -4.14
C PRO A 93 -3.50 -13.51 -3.52
N ALA A 94 -2.93 -12.36 -3.92
CA ALA A 94 -1.66 -11.89 -3.44
C ALA A 94 -1.82 -11.20 -2.08
N ALA A 95 -1.32 -11.82 -1.02
CA ALA A 95 -1.28 -11.21 0.29
C ALA A 95 -0.25 -10.08 0.33
N ILE A 96 -0.60 -8.99 1.01
CA ILE A 96 0.28 -7.84 1.24
C ILE A 96 0.71 -7.90 2.70
N PRO A 97 2.01 -7.83 2.99
CA PRO A 97 2.50 -7.79 4.36
C PRO A 97 1.92 -6.61 5.15
N ASP A 98 1.55 -6.84 6.42
CA ASP A 98 1.02 -5.79 7.31
C ASP A 98 1.96 -4.58 7.35
N LYS A 99 3.27 -4.83 7.37
CA LYS A 99 4.32 -3.79 7.35
C LYS A 99 4.22 -2.85 6.16
N GLN A 100 3.91 -3.34 4.96
CA GLN A 100 3.74 -2.48 3.78
C GLN A 100 2.53 -1.56 3.91
N ILE A 101 1.44 -2.04 4.48
CA ILE A 101 0.25 -1.22 4.74
C ILE A 101 0.52 -0.17 5.83
N GLU A 102 1.24 -0.55 6.88
CA GLU A 102 1.66 0.36 7.96
C GLU A 102 2.58 1.46 7.43
N ASP A 103 3.57 1.11 6.63
CA ASP A 103 4.49 2.06 6.01
C ASP A 103 3.76 3.05 5.09
N LEU A 104 2.77 2.54 4.33
CA LEU A 104 1.96 3.39 3.47
C LEU A 104 1.06 4.34 4.27
N LYS A 105 0.47 3.86 5.37
CA LYS A 105 -0.30 4.71 6.30
C LYS A 105 0.60 5.77 6.96
N LEU A 106 1.80 5.39 7.39
CA LEU A 106 2.79 6.27 7.98
C LEU A 106 3.19 7.38 6.99
N LEU A 107 3.49 7.01 5.74
CA LEU A 107 3.85 7.96 4.69
C LEU A 107 2.72 8.97 4.43
N LEU A 108 1.49 8.50 4.25
CA LEU A 108 0.33 9.36 4.00
C LEU A 108 -0.04 10.26 5.19
N GLY A 109 0.28 9.84 6.41
CA GLY A 109 0.12 10.65 7.62
C GLY A 109 1.23 11.67 7.85
N SER A 110 2.34 11.59 7.09
CA SER A 110 3.49 12.49 7.21
C SER A 110 3.36 13.73 6.33
N SER A 111 4.25 14.70 6.54
CA SER A 111 4.42 15.88 5.67
C SER A 111 5.52 15.69 4.63
N GLU A 112 6.13 14.53 4.57
CA GLU A 112 7.23 14.25 3.65
C GLU A 112 6.72 14.20 2.20
N LYS A 113 7.59 14.67 1.29
CA LYS A 113 7.27 14.65 -0.13
C LYS A 113 7.55 13.27 -0.71
N PHE A 114 6.64 12.82 -1.53
CA PHE A 114 6.79 11.58 -2.29
C PHE A 114 6.07 11.68 -3.64
N GLU A 115 6.44 10.80 -4.57
CA GLU A 115 5.80 10.69 -5.88
C GLU A 115 5.59 9.22 -6.25
N VAL A 116 4.52 8.94 -6.99
CA VAL A 116 4.33 7.64 -7.63
C VAL A 116 5.24 7.58 -8.86
N SER A 117 6.03 6.53 -8.98
CA SER A 117 6.99 6.37 -10.07
C SER A 117 6.74 5.12 -10.88
N SER A 118 6.80 5.25 -12.20
CA SER A 118 6.82 4.13 -13.15
C SER A 118 8.25 3.76 -13.60
N SER A 119 9.27 4.48 -13.11
CA SER A 119 10.66 4.24 -13.51
C SER A 119 11.19 2.92 -13.01
N GLU A 120 12.09 2.30 -13.76
CA GLU A 120 12.88 1.17 -13.29
C GLU A 120 14.09 1.69 -12.49
N PHE A 121 14.37 1.03 -11.36
CA PHE A 121 15.49 1.37 -10.49
C PHE A 121 16.44 0.18 -10.40
N LYS A 122 17.74 0.48 -10.38
CA LYS A 122 18.72 -0.53 -9.95
C LYS A 122 18.54 -0.76 -8.45
N TYR A 123 18.54 -2.02 -8.06
CA TYR A 123 18.44 -2.38 -6.66
C TYR A 123 19.59 -1.76 -5.87
N GLY A 124 19.23 -1.00 -4.83
CA GLY A 124 20.14 -0.46 -3.84
C GLY A 124 20.06 -1.25 -2.52
N ASP A 125 20.69 -0.73 -1.50
CA ASP A 125 20.62 -1.32 -0.17
C ASP A 125 19.22 -1.22 0.42
N LYS A 126 18.74 -2.29 1.07
CA LYS A 126 17.56 -2.21 1.94
C LYS A 126 17.89 -1.35 3.15
N VAL A 127 17.00 -0.44 3.47
CA VAL A 127 17.20 0.57 4.50
C VAL A 127 15.96 0.77 5.35
N GLU A 128 16.19 1.27 6.57
CA GLU A 128 15.14 1.70 7.48
C GLU A 128 15.38 3.15 7.90
N VAL A 129 14.30 3.93 8.02
CA VAL A 129 14.34 5.29 8.55
C VAL A 129 14.40 5.24 10.06
N THR A 130 15.43 5.86 10.65
CA THR A 130 15.70 5.82 12.10
C THR A 130 15.19 7.02 12.86
N ARG A 131 14.84 8.12 12.17
CA ARG A 131 14.45 9.41 12.78
C ARG A 131 13.38 10.12 11.95
N GLY A 132 12.70 11.07 12.59
CA GLY A 132 11.70 11.93 11.95
C GLY A 132 10.32 11.27 11.85
N SER A 133 9.46 11.90 11.04
CA SER A 133 8.05 11.51 10.83
C SER A 133 7.86 10.13 10.19
N LEU A 134 8.88 9.63 9.49
CA LEU A 134 8.88 8.32 8.82
C LEU A 134 9.70 7.26 9.57
N ARG A 135 9.98 7.45 10.86
CA ARG A 135 10.74 6.46 11.62
C ARG A 135 10.10 5.08 11.55
N GLY A 136 10.91 4.07 11.21
CA GLY A 136 10.48 2.68 11.03
C GLY A 136 10.03 2.33 9.60
N LEU A 137 9.90 3.33 8.69
CA LEU A 137 9.61 3.06 7.29
C LEU A 137 10.78 2.32 6.65
N GLN A 138 10.48 1.28 5.90
CA GLN A 138 11.46 0.46 5.18
C GLN A 138 11.34 0.62 3.67
N GLY A 139 12.45 0.43 2.98
CA GLY A 139 12.49 0.51 1.53
C GLY A 139 13.88 0.29 0.96
N VAL A 140 14.07 0.63 -0.30
CA VAL A 140 15.36 0.53 -0.98
C VAL A 140 15.93 1.92 -1.19
N PHE A 141 17.17 2.12 -0.81
CA PHE A 141 17.87 3.38 -1.02
C PHE A 141 18.27 3.53 -2.48
N VAL A 142 17.80 4.60 -3.13
CA VAL A 142 18.05 4.86 -4.54
C VAL A 142 18.56 6.29 -4.74
N GLN A 143 19.34 6.48 -5.82
CA GLN A 143 19.76 7.79 -6.25
C GLN A 143 19.16 8.06 -7.63
N LEU A 144 18.39 9.13 -7.74
CA LEU A 144 17.78 9.56 -9.00
C LEU A 144 18.05 11.05 -9.21
N LYS A 145 18.64 11.39 -10.38
CA LYS A 145 18.96 12.80 -10.75
C LYS A 145 19.73 13.55 -9.65
N GLY A 146 20.69 12.88 -9.01
CA GLY A 146 21.49 13.44 -7.92
C GLY A 146 20.80 13.50 -6.56
N GLN A 147 19.52 13.21 -6.46
CA GLN A 147 18.79 13.18 -5.20
C GLN A 147 18.78 11.77 -4.62
N LYS A 148 18.96 11.69 -3.30
CA LYS A 148 18.88 10.45 -2.53
C LYS A 148 17.47 10.27 -2.01
N ARG A 149 16.85 9.13 -2.32
CA ARG A 149 15.45 8.81 -2.00
C ARG A 149 15.31 7.39 -1.48
N ILE A 150 14.18 7.12 -0.84
CA ILE A 150 13.76 5.75 -0.55
C ILE A 150 12.70 5.34 -1.57
N LEU A 151 12.91 4.16 -2.16
CA LEU A 151 11.93 3.50 -2.99
C LEU A 151 11.14 2.52 -2.12
N MET A 152 9.84 2.76 -2.00
CA MET A 152 8.87 1.79 -1.47
C MET A 152 8.17 1.13 -2.65
N HIS A 153 8.14 -0.19 -2.70
CA HIS A 153 7.43 -0.96 -3.71
C HIS A 153 6.28 -1.74 -3.08
N ILE A 154 5.09 -1.59 -3.63
CA ILE A 154 3.92 -2.40 -3.28
C ILE A 154 3.79 -3.49 -4.34
N ASP A 155 4.39 -4.64 -4.09
CA ASP A 155 4.56 -5.71 -5.07
C ASP A 155 3.24 -6.19 -5.65
N ALA A 156 2.23 -6.38 -4.81
CA ALA A 156 0.91 -6.87 -5.20
C ALA A 156 0.27 -6.05 -6.33
N ILE A 157 0.46 -4.76 -6.37
CA ILE A 157 -0.12 -3.85 -7.39
C ILE A 157 0.94 -3.24 -8.31
N ASN A 158 2.19 -3.69 -8.20
CA ASN A 158 3.35 -3.18 -8.96
C ASN A 158 3.45 -1.63 -8.93
N GLN A 159 3.21 -1.03 -7.79
CA GLN A 159 3.31 0.42 -7.61
C GLN A 159 4.55 0.79 -6.82
N LYS A 160 5.23 1.85 -7.26
CA LYS A 160 6.48 2.34 -6.68
C LYS A 160 6.29 3.77 -6.20
N LEU A 161 6.74 4.04 -4.97
CA LEU A 161 6.74 5.36 -4.35
C LEU A 161 8.18 5.79 -4.11
N LEU A 162 8.54 6.95 -4.61
CA LEU A 162 9.81 7.62 -4.33
C LEU A 162 9.59 8.64 -3.23
N ILE A 163 10.30 8.48 -2.13
CA ILE A 163 10.13 9.27 -0.92
C ILE A 163 11.39 10.09 -0.71
N ASP A 164 11.23 11.41 -0.60
CA ASP A 164 12.31 12.32 -0.27
C ASP A 164 12.72 12.12 1.19
N ILE A 165 13.99 11.88 1.45
CA ILE A 165 14.50 11.61 2.80
C ILE A 165 15.87 12.25 3.03
N ASN A 166 16.10 12.70 4.26
CA ASN A 166 17.44 13.07 4.68
C ASN A 166 18.29 11.81 4.88
N PRO A 167 19.39 11.63 4.12
CA PRO A 167 20.22 10.43 4.21
C PRO A 167 20.77 10.15 5.61
N ALA A 168 20.93 11.20 6.45
CA ALA A 168 21.38 11.07 7.84
C ALA A 168 20.38 10.32 8.73
N PHE A 169 19.12 10.14 8.27
CA PHE A 169 18.07 9.45 9.00
C PHE A 169 17.90 8.00 8.56
N VAL A 170 18.75 7.52 7.65
CA VAL A 170 18.63 6.21 7.03
C VAL A 170 19.74 5.29 7.53
N LYS A 171 19.38 4.08 7.93
CA LYS A 171 20.30 3.01 8.32
C LYS A 171 20.15 1.83 7.37
N LYS A 172 21.26 1.26 6.91
CA LYS A 172 21.27 0.01 6.15
C LYS A 172 20.79 -1.14 7.05
N MET A 173 19.86 -1.93 6.53
CA MET A 173 19.39 -3.15 7.20
C MET A 173 20.41 -4.28 6.97
N GLN A 174 20.65 -5.09 8.00
CA GLN A 174 21.46 -6.29 7.87
C GLN A 174 20.65 -7.41 7.21
N PRO A 175 21.30 -8.37 6.50
CA PRO A 175 20.59 -9.47 5.82
C PRO A 175 19.64 -10.27 6.70
N ASP A 176 19.96 -10.43 7.97
CA ASP A 176 19.18 -11.20 8.95
C ASP A 176 17.90 -10.49 9.44
N GLN A 177 17.73 -9.22 9.10
CA GLN A 177 16.52 -8.41 9.42
C GLN A 177 15.58 -8.26 8.21
N VAL A 178 15.88 -8.99 7.15
CA VAL A 178 15.06 -9.01 5.96
C VAL A 178 14.05 -10.12 6.13
N ASP A 179 12.83 -9.80 6.58
CA ASP A 179 11.70 -10.71 6.46
C ASP A 179 11.62 -11.15 5.00
N ILE A 180 11.70 -12.48 4.80
CA ILE A 180 11.60 -13.08 3.47
C ILE A 180 10.19 -12.76 2.96
N LEU A 181 10.11 -11.83 2.03
CA LEU A 181 8.91 -11.49 1.29
C LEU A 181 8.58 -12.57 0.28
#